data_fe72b7b89b12188690035aa841327e71
#
_entry.id   fe72b7b89b12188690035aa841327e71
#
_cell.length_a   1.000
_cell.length_b   1.000
_cell.length_c   1.000
_cell.angle_alpha   90.00
_cell.angle_beta   90.00
_cell.angle_gamma   90.00
#
_symmetry.space_group_name_H-M   'P 1'
#
loop_
_entity.id
_entity.type
_entity.pdbx_description
1 polymer ?
#
loop_
_entity_poly.entity_id
_entity_poly.type
_entity_poly.pdbx_seq_one_letter_code
_entity_poly.pdbx_strand_id
1 'polypeptide(L)'
;VTRAEKLLQRFFSDPPPKNFKWEDFVTMMERLGFTLKFNGKGSSHCIFYKNDPRIVLEFMRPHPGNELKVVYVKKAKEFLIEQGVEL
;
A
#
# COMPACT_ATOMS: atom_id res chain seq x y z
N VAL A 1 -2.77 -14.07 15.22
CA VAL A 1 -2.32 -12.95 14.37
C VAL A 1 -2.37 -13.38 12.92
N THR A 2 -3.13 -12.67 12.10
CA THR A 2 -3.26 -12.97 10.69
C THR A 2 -2.04 -12.47 9.91
N ARG A 3 -1.88 -12.99 8.69
CA ARG A 3 -0.84 -12.51 7.79
C ARG A 3 -0.98 -11.00 7.53
N ALA A 4 -2.21 -10.55 7.34
CA ALA A 4 -2.47 -9.13 7.08
C ALA A 4 -2.07 -8.25 8.26
N GLU A 5 -2.32 -8.70 9.48
CA GLU A 5 -1.91 -7.96 10.67
C GLU A 5 -0.38 -7.88 10.78
N LYS A 6 0.30 -8.98 10.49
CA LYS A 6 1.77 -8.99 10.50
C LYS A 6 2.34 -8.05 9.44
N LEU A 7 1.75 -8.05 8.25
CA LEU A 7 2.16 -7.16 7.19
C LEU A 7 1.98 -5.69 7.59
N LEU A 8 0.85 -5.38 8.21
CA LEU A 8 0.56 -4.03 8.66
C LEU A 8 1.55 -3.57 9.74
N GLN A 9 1.85 -4.43 10.70
CA GLN A 9 2.84 -4.12 11.74
C GLN A 9 4.21 -3.86 11.14
N ARG A 10 4.63 -4.70 10.19
CA ARG A 10 5.91 -4.53 9.52
C ARG A 10 5.94 -3.23 8.70
N PHE A 11 4.85 -2.93 8.02
CA PHE A 11 4.75 -1.73 7.19
C PHE A 11 4.85 -0.46 8.03
N PHE A 12 4.29 -0.49 9.24
CA PHE A 12 4.28 0.66 10.15
C PHE A 12 5.50 0.71 11.07
N SER A 13 6.46 -0.20 10.88
CA SER A 13 7.65 -0.23 11.73
C SER A 13 8.50 1.03 11.54
N ASP A 14 9.32 1.32 12.55
CA ASP A 14 10.27 2.44 12.52
C ASP A 14 11.64 1.90 12.86
N PRO A 15 12.63 1.99 11.95
CA PRO A 15 12.54 2.65 10.63
C PRO A 15 11.68 1.89 9.63
N PRO A 16 11.19 2.57 8.56
CA PRO A 16 10.38 1.90 7.54
C PRO A 16 11.10 0.72 6.90
N PRO A 17 10.38 -0.35 6.54
CA PRO A 17 11.01 -1.52 5.93
C PRO A 17 11.61 -1.18 4.57
N LYS A 18 12.77 -1.78 4.26
CA LYS A 18 13.48 -1.53 3.00
C LYS A 18 13.09 -2.48 1.88
N ASN A 19 12.64 -3.68 2.23
CA ASN A 19 12.39 -4.74 1.25
C ASN A 19 10.94 -5.18 1.27
N PHE A 20 10.03 -4.22 1.41
CA PHE A 20 8.60 -4.54 1.44
C PHE A 20 8.12 -4.83 0.01
N LYS A 21 7.61 -6.02 -0.22
CA LYS A 21 7.24 -6.46 -1.57
C LYS A 21 5.90 -5.88 -1.99
N TRP A 22 5.80 -5.61 -3.30
CA TRP A 22 4.57 -5.12 -3.89
C TRP A 22 3.37 -6.03 -3.61
N GLU A 23 3.57 -7.35 -3.74
CA GLU A 23 2.50 -8.32 -3.50
C GLU A 23 1.98 -8.24 -2.07
N ASP A 24 2.89 -8.07 -1.11
CA ASP A 24 2.52 -7.93 0.29
C ASP A 24 1.78 -6.62 0.54
N PHE A 25 2.19 -5.56 -0.14
CA PHE A 25 1.50 -4.28 -0.05
C PHE A 25 0.07 -4.38 -0.58
N VAL A 26 -0.11 -5.03 -1.72
CA VAL A 26 -1.45 -5.24 -2.31
C VAL A 26 -2.32 -6.05 -1.35
N THR A 27 -1.78 -7.14 -0.81
CA THR A 27 -2.52 -7.96 0.15
C THR A 27 -2.97 -7.13 1.36
N MET A 28 -2.06 -6.34 1.90
CA MET A 28 -2.37 -5.48 3.05
C MET A 28 -3.47 -4.47 2.72
N MET A 29 -3.35 -3.80 1.58
CA MET A 29 -4.34 -2.79 1.19
C MET A 29 -5.71 -3.40 0.93
N GLU A 30 -5.76 -4.57 0.30
CA GLU A 30 -7.03 -5.27 0.08
C GLU A 30 -7.70 -5.65 1.39
N ARG A 31 -6.92 -6.07 2.37
CA ARG A 31 -7.46 -6.39 3.70
C ARG A 31 -7.98 -5.15 4.43
N LEU A 32 -7.45 -3.98 4.10
CA LEU A 32 -7.94 -2.72 4.65
C LEU A 32 -9.17 -2.19 3.91
N GLY A 33 -9.64 -2.91 2.88
CA GLY A 33 -10.84 -2.55 2.15
C GLY A 33 -10.61 -1.81 0.85
N PHE A 34 -9.36 -1.65 0.44
CA PHE A 34 -9.03 -0.94 -0.79
C PHE A 34 -9.05 -1.88 -1.99
N THR A 35 -9.41 -1.34 -3.14
CA THR A 35 -9.38 -2.04 -4.42
C THR A 35 -8.27 -1.45 -5.28
N LEU A 36 -7.49 -2.32 -5.92
CA LEU A 36 -6.43 -1.90 -6.83
C LEU A 36 -6.96 -1.77 -8.25
N LYS A 37 -6.65 -0.66 -8.90
CA LYS A 37 -7.01 -0.45 -10.29
C LYS A 37 -5.84 0.21 -11.03
N PHE A 38 -5.44 -0.36 -12.15
CA PHE A 38 -4.41 0.23 -13.00
C PHE A 38 -5.03 1.22 -13.99
N ASN A 39 -4.28 2.27 -14.31
CA ASN A 39 -4.77 3.36 -15.16
C ASN A 39 -4.78 3.02 -16.65
N GLY A 40 -4.27 1.87 -17.03
CA GLY A 40 -4.28 1.46 -18.41
C GLY A 40 -3.47 0.20 -18.60
N LYS A 41 -3.66 -0.43 -19.74
CA LYS A 41 -2.97 -1.66 -20.07
C LYS A 41 -1.48 -1.38 -20.19
N GLY A 42 -0.67 -2.12 -19.43
CA GLY A 42 0.78 -1.97 -19.44
C GLY A 42 1.30 -0.81 -18.63
N SER A 43 0.42 -0.01 -18.00
CA SER A 43 0.84 1.10 -17.16
C SER A 43 1.27 0.61 -15.78
N SER A 44 2.30 1.25 -15.21
CA SER A 44 2.64 1.04 -13.81
C SER A 44 1.90 2.00 -12.87
N HIS A 45 1.21 2.99 -13.41
CA HIS A 45 0.36 3.89 -12.61
C HIS A 45 -0.91 3.17 -12.18
N CYS A 46 -1.25 3.30 -10.91
CA CYS A 46 -2.42 2.65 -10.36
C CYS A 46 -3.02 3.47 -9.22
N ILE A 47 -4.21 3.09 -8.80
CA ILE A 47 -4.83 3.66 -7.62
C ILE A 47 -5.30 2.54 -6.71
N PHE A 48 -5.25 2.81 -5.41
CA PHE A 48 -5.96 2.03 -4.39
C PHE A 48 -7.11 2.89 -3.93
N TYR A 49 -8.32 2.37 -4.03
CA TYR A 49 -9.50 3.16 -3.71
C TYR A 49 -10.52 2.38 -2.93
N LYS A 50 -11.38 3.10 -2.25
CA LYS A 50 -12.62 2.55 -1.70
C LYS A 50 -13.68 3.64 -1.71
N ASN A 51 -14.95 3.21 -1.63
CA ASN A 51 -16.09 4.10 -1.73
C ASN A 51 -16.79 4.25 -0.37
N ASP A 52 -17.61 5.30 -0.25
CA ASP A 52 -18.47 5.59 0.90
C ASP A 52 -17.71 5.80 2.22
N PRO A 53 -16.86 6.84 2.33
CA PRO A 53 -16.59 7.87 1.33
C PRO A 53 -15.55 7.45 0.32
N ARG A 54 -15.48 8.15 -0.79
CA ARG A 54 -14.49 7.88 -1.82
C ARG A 54 -13.10 8.30 -1.34
N ILE A 55 -12.21 7.34 -1.25
CA ILE A 55 -10.84 7.56 -0.80
C ILE A 55 -9.92 6.95 -1.87
N VAL A 56 -8.95 7.72 -2.33
CA VAL A 56 -8.06 7.30 -3.41
C VAL A 56 -6.60 7.58 -3.03
N LEU A 57 -5.76 6.57 -3.19
CA LEU A 57 -4.30 6.73 -3.10
C LEU A 57 -3.70 6.45 -4.48
N GLU A 58 -3.09 7.47 -5.09
CA GLU A 58 -2.36 7.27 -6.33
C GLU A 58 -0.99 6.66 -6.02
N PHE A 59 -0.60 5.67 -6.81
CA PHE A 59 0.59 4.91 -6.52
C PHE A 59 1.22 4.42 -7.83
N MET A 60 2.47 3.99 -7.75
CA MET A 60 3.17 3.38 -8.89
C MET A 60 3.68 2.00 -8.48
N ARG A 61 3.35 1.00 -9.30
CA ARG A 61 3.91 -0.33 -9.11
C ARG A 61 5.42 -0.27 -9.33
N PRO A 62 6.22 -0.90 -8.46
CA PRO A 62 7.68 -0.91 -8.64
C PRO A 62 8.08 -1.51 -9.98
N HIS A 63 9.07 -0.88 -10.63
CA HIS A 63 9.60 -1.37 -11.89
C HIS A 63 11.01 -0.79 -12.10
N PRO A 64 12.03 -1.62 -12.40
CA PRO A 64 11.98 -3.07 -12.41
C PRO A 64 11.93 -3.65 -10.99
N GLY A 65 11.52 -4.90 -10.88
CA GLY A 65 11.47 -5.55 -9.57
C GLY A 65 10.12 -5.44 -8.92
N ASN A 66 10.05 -5.86 -7.66
CA ASN A 66 8.79 -5.92 -6.93
C ASN A 66 8.89 -5.41 -5.49
N GLU A 67 9.94 -4.65 -5.17
CA GLU A 67 10.11 -4.09 -3.84
C GLU A 67 9.83 -2.60 -3.83
N LEU A 68 9.08 -2.16 -2.83
CA LEU A 68 8.76 -0.74 -2.67
C LEU A 68 9.98 0.05 -2.18
N LYS A 69 10.21 1.20 -2.80
CA LYS A 69 11.21 2.12 -2.28
C LYS A 69 10.69 2.75 -0.99
N VAL A 70 11.60 3.06 -0.08
CA VAL A 70 11.26 3.61 1.23
C VAL A 70 10.39 4.87 1.10
N VAL A 71 10.64 5.70 0.10
CA VAL A 71 9.86 6.91 -0.10
C VAL A 71 8.37 6.59 -0.36
N TYR A 72 8.08 5.50 -1.06
CA TYR A 72 6.70 5.07 -1.29
C TYR A 72 6.08 4.45 -0.06
N VAL A 73 6.88 3.73 0.73
CA VAL A 73 6.42 3.20 2.02
C VAL A 73 5.99 4.34 2.93
N LYS A 74 6.79 5.38 3.02
CA LYS A 74 6.48 6.55 3.85
C LYS A 74 5.21 7.26 3.37
N LYS A 75 5.08 7.43 2.06
CA LYS A 75 3.91 8.08 1.48
C LYS A 75 2.63 7.32 1.81
N ALA A 76 2.64 6.01 1.62
CA ALA A 76 1.48 5.18 1.90
C ALA A 76 1.17 5.15 3.40
N LYS A 77 2.20 5.10 4.24
CA LYS A 77 2.03 5.12 5.69
C LYS A 77 1.33 6.39 6.14
N GLU A 78 1.76 7.54 5.65
CA GLU A 78 1.13 8.82 5.97
C GLU A 78 -0.32 8.85 5.52
N PHE A 79 -0.60 8.35 4.32
CA PHE A 79 -1.96 8.25 3.81
C PHE A 79 -2.83 7.41 4.73
N LEU A 80 -2.35 6.22 5.13
CA LEU A 80 -3.13 5.32 5.99
C LEU A 80 -3.38 5.94 7.36
N ILE A 81 -2.40 6.63 7.92
CA ILE A 81 -2.57 7.33 9.20
C ILE A 81 -3.66 8.39 9.08
N GLU A 82 -3.66 9.15 8.00
CA GLU A 82 -4.69 10.17 7.76
C GLU A 82 -6.09 9.56 7.66
N GLN A 83 -6.18 8.32 7.18
CA GLN A 83 -7.45 7.60 7.08
C GLN A 83 -7.86 6.93 8.40
N GLY A 84 -7.08 7.12 9.44
CA GLY A 84 -7.41 6.56 10.75
C GLY A 84 -6.97 5.12 10.96
N VAL A 85 -6.11 4.59 10.10
CA VAL A 85 -5.59 3.24 10.27
C VAL A 85 -4.54 3.25 11.39
N GLU A 86 -4.74 2.42 12.39
CA GLU A 86 -3.82 2.29 13.51
C GLU A 86 -3.45 0.82 13.74
N LEU A 87 -2.34 0.63 14.42
CA LEU A 87 -1.95 -0.71 14.88
C LEU A 87 -2.59 -1.04 16.21
#